data_83f9de98df831aea5e24d9e840b37fc0
#
_entry.id   83f9de98df831aea5e24d9e840b37fc0
#
_cell.length_a   1.000
_cell.length_b   1.000
_cell.length_c   1.000
_cell.angle_alpha   90.00
_cell.angle_beta   90.00
_cell.angle_gamma   90.00
#
_symmetry.space_group_name_H-M   'P 1'
#
loop_
_entity.id
_entity.type
_entity.pdbx_description
1 polymer ?
#
loop_
_entity_poly.entity_id
_entity_poly.type
_entity_poly.pdbx_seq_one_letter_code
_entity_poly.pdbx_strand_id
1 'polypeptide(L)'
;MKLPVLNSPYSQINNLLYKSYLPQIINSAVETGLFDALSGKSLSLRDLAQELNTDECITGALLRILVAIDFMKEQDGYYSLTVLSEEYLVSNSLVNQLEAVRMFSEGTSPFDGLKQALKGETKRFNSGMWVSENAVLAMERSAKAGEIQAAVSFIKSMPGFHGAIKMCDFAGGTGYYSFAFLHENSNLHSHVYELPEVCSLAKELKCREENFNRITYHDIKGLGDCSLGNDYGVFFISRFLYECREGAVLRAFLKKVNGSMKKGGLFISSHIASCSKKECGLTIAMVELMTQAKGYPVYKLSVNALKDALGETGFGEITILQPDESVAFPIQLLAAIKINDVE
;
A
#
# COMPACT_ATOMS: atom_id res chain seq x y z
N MET A 1 41.20 -31.55 13.94
CA MET A 1 40.37 -30.40 14.45
C MET A 1 39.20 -30.98 15.22
N LYS A 2 39.03 -30.62 16.49
CA LYS A 2 37.86 -31.05 17.29
C LYS A 2 36.72 -30.07 17.04
N LEU A 3 35.62 -30.53 16.40
CA LEU A 3 34.46 -29.72 16.13
C LEU A 3 33.61 -29.58 17.43
N PRO A 4 32.99 -28.41 17.63
CA PRO A 4 32.06 -28.22 18.75
C PRO A 4 30.76 -29.02 18.55
N VAL A 5 30.09 -29.32 19.65
CA VAL A 5 28.72 -29.86 19.62
C VAL A 5 27.79 -28.71 19.28
N LEU A 6 26.93 -28.89 18.26
CA LEU A 6 25.97 -27.87 17.84
C LEU A 6 24.69 -27.99 18.66
N ASN A 7 24.23 -26.87 19.22
CA ASN A 7 23.02 -26.77 20.04
C ASN A 7 21.77 -26.35 19.23
N SER A 8 21.95 -25.89 17.99
CA SER A 8 20.84 -25.46 17.11
C SER A 8 21.15 -25.77 15.66
N PRO A 9 20.13 -26.07 14.83
CA PRO A 9 20.32 -26.37 13.44
C PRO A 9 20.64 -25.10 12.64
N TYR A 10 21.55 -25.21 11.68
CA TYR A 10 21.89 -24.13 10.73
C TYR A 10 20.78 -23.86 9.71
N SER A 11 19.81 -24.78 9.58
CA SER A 11 18.75 -24.72 8.56
C SER A 11 17.97 -23.41 8.51
N GLN A 12 17.75 -22.76 9.69
CA GLN A 12 17.03 -21.49 9.72
C GLN A 12 17.78 -20.36 9.00
N ILE A 13 19.09 -20.26 9.22
CA ILE A 13 19.94 -19.28 8.54
C ILE A 13 20.05 -19.63 7.06
N ASN A 14 20.32 -20.90 6.76
CA ASN A 14 20.45 -21.41 5.39
C ASN A 14 19.18 -21.12 4.55
N ASN A 15 18.02 -21.44 5.10
CA ASN A 15 16.74 -21.17 4.42
C ASN A 15 16.53 -19.67 4.14
N LEU A 16 16.89 -18.80 5.08
CA LEU A 16 16.80 -17.36 4.89
C LEU A 16 17.72 -16.88 3.75
N LEU A 17 18.95 -17.39 3.71
CA LEU A 17 19.92 -17.05 2.65
C LEU A 17 19.43 -17.50 1.27
N TYR A 18 18.93 -18.72 1.13
CA TYR A 18 18.41 -19.22 -0.16
C TYR A 18 17.11 -18.51 -0.56
N LYS A 19 16.22 -18.21 0.36
CA LYS A 19 15.00 -17.44 0.07
C LYS A 19 15.29 -16.02 -0.45
N SER A 20 16.46 -15.46 -0.17
CA SER A 20 16.83 -14.13 -0.69
C SER A 20 17.00 -14.11 -2.22
N TYR A 21 17.14 -15.26 -2.89
CA TYR A 21 17.17 -15.37 -4.35
C TYR A 21 15.79 -15.46 -4.99
N LEU A 22 14.71 -15.70 -4.21
CA LEU A 22 13.36 -15.87 -4.76
C LEU A 22 12.88 -14.70 -5.62
N PRO A 23 13.10 -13.42 -5.23
CA PRO A 23 12.68 -12.30 -6.08
C PRO A 23 13.28 -12.37 -7.50
N GLN A 24 14.57 -12.70 -7.63
CA GLN A 24 15.24 -12.85 -8.93
C GLN A 24 14.67 -14.01 -9.74
N ILE A 25 14.40 -15.15 -9.09
CA ILE A 25 13.82 -16.35 -9.72
C ILE A 25 12.41 -16.04 -10.22
N ILE A 26 11.59 -15.39 -9.40
CA ILE A 26 10.22 -15.00 -9.77
C ILE A 26 10.24 -13.98 -10.90
N ASN A 27 11.13 -12.98 -10.85
CA ASN A 27 11.28 -12.00 -11.93
C ASN A 27 11.64 -12.66 -13.26
N SER A 28 12.57 -13.61 -13.25
CA SER A 28 12.93 -14.37 -14.46
C SER A 28 11.73 -15.14 -15.03
N ALA A 29 10.88 -15.72 -14.16
CA ALA A 29 9.65 -16.38 -14.59
C ALA A 29 8.63 -15.38 -15.17
N VAL A 30 8.54 -14.18 -14.62
CA VAL A 30 7.70 -13.10 -15.15
C VAL A 30 8.22 -12.65 -16.52
N GLU A 31 9.51 -12.37 -16.66
CA GLU A 31 10.11 -11.89 -17.91
C GLU A 31 10.04 -12.91 -19.06
N THR A 32 10.08 -14.20 -18.74
CA THR A 32 9.88 -15.26 -19.73
C THR A 32 8.43 -15.46 -20.13
N GLY A 33 7.47 -14.75 -19.51
CA GLY A 33 6.04 -14.89 -19.78
C GLY A 33 5.40 -16.15 -19.21
N LEU A 34 6.07 -16.82 -18.26
CA LEU A 34 5.65 -18.12 -17.73
C LEU A 34 4.28 -18.06 -17.05
N PHE A 35 4.00 -16.99 -16.27
CA PHE A 35 2.70 -16.80 -15.63
C PHE A 35 1.60 -16.50 -16.65
N ASP A 36 1.88 -15.67 -17.65
CA ASP A 36 0.91 -15.35 -18.70
C ASP A 36 0.59 -16.58 -19.55
N ALA A 37 1.59 -17.42 -19.85
CA ALA A 37 1.42 -18.65 -20.60
C ALA A 37 0.51 -19.68 -19.87
N LEU A 38 0.45 -19.65 -18.54
CA LEU A 38 -0.37 -20.55 -17.73
C LEU A 38 -1.70 -19.94 -17.28
N SER A 39 -1.95 -18.67 -17.57
CA SER A 39 -3.19 -18.01 -17.10
C SER A 39 -4.43 -18.70 -17.68
N GLY A 40 -5.30 -19.12 -16.75
CA GLY A 40 -6.57 -19.81 -17.06
C GLY A 40 -6.42 -21.22 -17.68
N LYS A 41 -5.20 -21.79 -17.72
CA LYS A 41 -4.97 -23.13 -18.30
C LYS A 41 -3.91 -23.93 -17.55
N SER A 42 -3.79 -25.22 -17.92
CA SER A 42 -2.74 -26.11 -17.44
C SER A 42 -1.93 -26.64 -18.62
N LEU A 43 -0.60 -26.69 -18.48
CA LEU A 43 0.30 -27.22 -19.50
C LEU A 43 1.25 -28.27 -18.91
N SER A 44 1.65 -29.25 -19.73
CA SER A 44 2.77 -30.13 -19.37
C SER A 44 4.09 -29.34 -19.39
N LEU A 45 5.14 -29.86 -18.71
CA LEU A 45 6.46 -29.24 -18.74
C LEU A 45 6.95 -29.04 -20.18
N ARG A 46 6.79 -30.07 -21.03
CA ARG A 46 7.24 -30.04 -22.41
C ARG A 46 6.51 -28.98 -23.23
N ASP A 47 5.17 -28.92 -23.13
CA ASP A 47 4.36 -27.94 -23.87
C ASP A 47 4.68 -26.52 -23.43
N LEU A 48 4.85 -26.30 -22.12
CA LEU A 48 5.23 -25.00 -21.57
C LEU A 48 6.63 -24.56 -22.04
N ALA A 49 7.64 -25.44 -21.96
CA ALA A 49 8.97 -25.13 -22.42
C ALA A 49 9.00 -24.81 -23.93
N GLN A 50 8.20 -25.54 -24.73
CA GLN A 50 8.04 -25.29 -26.16
C GLN A 50 7.35 -23.94 -26.42
N GLU A 51 6.24 -23.62 -25.72
CA GLU A 51 5.51 -22.36 -25.87
C GLU A 51 6.39 -21.15 -25.51
N LEU A 52 7.21 -21.27 -24.45
CA LEU A 52 8.11 -20.21 -23.99
C LEU A 52 9.46 -20.18 -24.73
N ASN A 53 9.76 -21.18 -25.59
CA ASN A 53 11.05 -21.35 -26.22
C ASN A 53 12.22 -21.40 -25.21
N THR A 54 12.07 -22.20 -24.14
CA THR A 54 13.00 -22.32 -23.02
C THR A 54 13.57 -23.76 -22.94
N ASP A 55 14.69 -23.92 -22.22
CA ASP A 55 15.25 -25.21 -21.92
C ASP A 55 14.34 -26.01 -20.97
N GLU A 56 13.96 -27.24 -21.37
CA GLU A 56 13.01 -28.08 -20.62
C GLU A 56 13.55 -28.45 -19.22
N CYS A 57 14.86 -28.74 -19.10
CA CYS A 57 15.45 -29.11 -17.82
C CYS A 57 15.46 -27.93 -16.82
N ILE A 58 15.83 -26.76 -17.31
CA ILE A 58 15.86 -25.53 -16.48
C ILE A 58 14.43 -25.10 -16.12
N THR A 59 13.51 -25.14 -17.08
CA THR A 59 12.09 -24.85 -16.84
C THR A 59 11.51 -25.78 -15.79
N GLY A 60 11.79 -27.08 -15.87
CA GLY A 60 11.36 -28.05 -14.87
C GLY A 60 11.96 -27.80 -13.49
N ALA A 61 13.20 -27.30 -13.39
CA ALA A 61 13.79 -26.91 -12.11
C ALA A 61 13.11 -25.66 -11.53
N LEU A 62 12.81 -24.68 -12.38
CA LEU A 62 12.09 -23.46 -12.01
C LEU A 62 10.67 -23.79 -11.49
N LEU A 63 9.92 -24.61 -12.21
CA LEU A 63 8.57 -25.03 -11.83
C LEU A 63 8.54 -25.70 -10.45
N ARG A 64 9.52 -26.57 -10.13
CA ARG A 64 9.62 -27.17 -8.80
C ARG A 64 9.78 -26.12 -7.68
N ILE A 65 10.52 -25.04 -7.94
CA ILE A 65 10.67 -23.94 -6.97
C ILE A 65 9.31 -23.23 -6.81
N LEU A 66 8.64 -22.90 -7.92
CA LEU A 66 7.36 -22.19 -7.90
C LEU A 66 6.23 -23.01 -7.23
N VAL A 67 6.26 -24.35 -7.39
CA VAL A 67 5.37 -25.25 -6.64
C VAL A 67 5.72 -25.25 -5.14
N ALA A 68 7.02 -25.30 -4.80
CA ALA A 68 7.45 -25.33 -3.40
C ALA A 68 7.16 -24.05 -2.61
N ILE A 69 6.87 -22.94 -3.30
CA ILE A 69 6.46 -21.66 -2.69
C ILE A 69 4.97 -21.34 -2.91
N ASP A 70 4.17 -22.34 -3.31
CA ASP A 70 2.72 -22.22 -3.52
C ASP A 70 2.29 -21.19 -4.60
N PHE A 71 3.16 -20.93 -5.58
CA PHE A 71 2.82 -20.09 -6.73
C PHE A 71 2.23 -20.91 -7.87
N MET A 72 2.49 -22.20 -7.88
CA MET A 72 1.98 -23.14 -8.86
C MET A 72 1.46 -24.40 -8.20
N LYS A 73 0.60 -25.11 -8.93
CA LYS A 73 0.14 -26.46 -8.63
C LYS A 73 0.67 -27.40 -9.69
N GLU A 74 1.06 -28.60 -9.30
CA GLU A 74 1.31 -29.73 -10.19
C GLU A 74 0.29 -30.81 -9.92
N GLN A 75 -0.36 -31.28 -10.96
CA GLN A 75 -1.29 -32.40 -10.90
C GLN A 75 -1.15 -33.26 -12.15
N ASP A 76 -0.84 -34.54 -11.98
CA ASP A 76 -0.73 -35.54 -13.07
C ASP A 76 0.25 -35.10 -14.20
N GLY A 77 1.33 -34.41 -13.84
CA GLY A 77 2.34 -33.88 -14.77
C GLY A 77 1.96 -32.59 -15.49
N TYR A 78 0.84 -31.96 -15.12
CA TYR A 78 0.41 -30.67 -15.61
C TYR A 78 0.60 -29.59 -14.54
N TYR A 79 1.02 -28.43 -14.98
CA TYR A 79 1.25 -27.23 -14.14
C TYR A 79 0.17 -26.20 -14.39
N SER A 80 -0.32 -25.58 -13.31
CA SER A 80 -1.30 -24.48 -13.35
C SER A 80 -0.96 -23.45 -12.28
N LEU A 81 -1.47 -22.23 -12.45
CA LEU A 81 -1.30 -21.16 -11.46
C LEU A 81 -2.16 -21.42 -10.22
N THR A 82 -1.70 -20.92 -9.08
CA THR A 82 -2.57 -20.73 -7.91
C THR A 82 -3.37 -19.43 -8.09
N VAL A 83 -4.44 -19.25 -7.30
CA VAL A 83 -5.23 -18.01 -7.28
C VAL A 83 -4.32 -16.81 -7.01
N LEU A 84 -3.36 -16.94 -6.09
CA LEU A 84 -2.39 -15.90 -5.78
C LEU A 84 -1.58 -15.48 -7.02
N SER A 85 -1.11 -16.41 -7.80
CA SER A 85 -0.32 -16.10 -9.00
C SER A 85 -1.17 -15.55 -10.14
N GLU A 86 -2.42 -16.01 -10.30
CA GLU A 86 -3.37 -15.42 -11.26
C GLU A 86 -3.67 -13.96 -10.94
N GLU A 87 -3.85 -13.62 -9.65
CA GLU A 87 -4.16 -12.27 -9.23
C GLU A 87 -2.94 -11.32 -9.32
N TYR A 88 -1.76 -11.77 -8.89
CA TYR A 88 -0.64 -10.85 -8.66
C TYR A 88 0.52 -10.98 -9.64
N LEU A 89 0.64 -12.08 -10.42
CA LEU A 89 1.78 -12.33 -11.29
C LEU A 89 1.43 -12.45 -12.79
N VAL A 90 0.16 -12.33 -13.15
CA VAL A 90 -0.30 -12.28 -14.55
C VAL A 90 -0.39 -10.82 -15.00
N SER A 91 0.14 -10.52 -16.19
CA SER A 91 0.32 -9.15 -16.67
C SER A 91 -0.98 -8.37 -16.88
N ASN A 92 -2.07 -9.04 -17.28
CA ASN A 92 -3.37 -8.43 -17.51
C ASN A 92 -4.22 -8.31 -16.23
N SER A 93 -3.75 -8.77 -15.08
CA SER A 93 -4.46 -8.58 -13.82
C SER A 93 -4.43 -7.12 -13.38
N LEU A 94 -5.59 -6.58 -12.98
CA LEU A 94 -5.73 -5.20 -12.50
C LEU A 94 -4.98 -4.93 -11.18
N VAL A 95 -4.65 -5.99 -10.45
CA VAL A 95 -3.96 -5.92 -9.15
C VAL A 95 -2.55 -6.51 -9.19
N ASN A 96 -2.00 -6.76 -10.39
CA ASN A 96 -0.68 -7.36 -10.53
C ASN A 96 0.41 -6.57 -9.79
N GLN A 97 1.42 -7.30 -9.32
CA GLN A 97 2.55 -6.77 -8.54
C GLN A 97 3.90 -6.95 -9.26
N LEU A 98 3.89 -7.03 -10.59
CA LEU A 98 5.08 -7.31 -11.41
C LEU A 98 6.18 -6.28 -11.19
N GLU A 99 5.83 -5.00 -11.08
CA GLU A 99 6.80 -3.94 -10.78
C GLU A 99 7.42 -4.07 -9.38
N ALA A 100 6.64 -4.51 -8.40
CA ALA A 100 7.20 -4.79 -7.08
C ALA A 100 8.21 -5.94 -7.16
N VAL A 101 7.88 -7.02 -7.87
CA VAL A 101 8.80 -8.15 -8.12
C VAL A 101 10.08 -7.65 -8.78
N ARG A 102 9.99 -6.85 -9.85
CA ARG A 102 11.14 -6.28 -10.53
C ARG A 102 11.99 -5.40 -9.62
N MET A 103 11.36 -4.50 -8.86
CA MET A 103 12.05 -3.61 -7.92
C MET A 103 12.85 -4.38 -6.85
N PHE A 104 12.29 -5.47 -6.32
CA PHE A 104 12.96 -6.30 -5.33
C PHE A 104 14.05 -7.22 -5.94
N SER A 105 13.96 -7.54 -7.23
CA SER A 105 14.95 -8.37 -7.92
C SER A 105 16.15 -7.59 -8.45
N GLU A 106 15.94 -6.39 -8.98
CA GLU A 106 16.93 -5.60 -9.71
C GLU A 106 17.35 -4.32 -8.97
N GLY A 107 16.52 -3.86 -8.03
CA GLY A 107 16.74 -2.60 -7.32
C GLY A 107 17.92 -2.65 -6.35
N THR A 108 18.47 -1.48 -6.05
CA THR A 108 19.40 -1.34 -4.93
C THR A 108 18.69 -1.63 -3.61
N SER A 109 19.37 -2.32 -2.70
CA SER A 109 18.78 -2.65 -1.40
C SER A 109 18.36 -1.39 -0.65
N PRO A 110 17.12 -1.32 -0.14
CA PRO A 110 16.69 -0.19 0.69
C PRO A 110 17.48 -0.10 2.00
N PHE A 111 18.28 -1.12 2.33
CA PHE A 111 19.17 -1.20 3.49
C PHE A 111 20.64 -0.90 3.17
N ASP A 112 20.93 -0.46 1.95
CA ASP A 112 22.26 0.07 1.62
C ASP A 112 22.56 1.27 2.54
N GLY A 113 23.70 1.20 3.24
CA GLY A 113 24.04 2.20 4.25
C GLY A 113 23.48 1.94 5.66
N LEU A 114 22.78 0.81 5.92
CA LEU A 114 22.26 0.49 7.25
C LEU A 114 23.34 0.49 8.33
N LYS A 115 24.57 0.04 8.00
CA LYS A 115 25.72 0.05 8.94
C LYS A 115 26.05 1.48 9.39
N GLN A 116 26.00 2.44 8.49
CA GLN A 116 26.22 3.86 8.77
C GLN A 116 25.07 4.43 9.60
N ALA A 117 23.84 4.09 9.23
CA ALA A 117 22.64 4.47 10.00
C ALA A 117 22.70 4.00 11.45
N LEU A 118 23.11 2.75 11.69
CA LEU A 118 23.28 2.19 13.03
C LEU A 118 24.34 2.94 13.87
N LYS A 119 25.27 3.63 13.23
CA LYS A 119 26.27 4.47 13.90
C LYS A 119 25.82 5.93 14.13
N GLY A 120 24.57 6.26 13.74
CA GLY A 120 24.05 7.62 13.81
C GLY A 120 24.48 8.52 12.64
N GLU A 121 25.09 7.95 11.60
CA GLU A 121 25.58 8.66 10.41
C GLU A 121 24.49 8.78 9.32
N THR A 122 23.23 8.95 9.72
CA THR A 122 22.09 9.06 8.78
C THR A 122 22.08 10.43 8.11
N LYS A 123 21.84 10.45 6.80
CA LYS A 123 21.50 11.69 6.08
C LYS A 123 20.16 12.20 6.57
N ARG A 124 20.00 13.52 6.68
CA ARG A 124 18.69 14.11 6.98
C ARG A 124 17.70 13.72 5.87
N PHE A 125 16.48 13.40 6.28
CA PHE A 125 15.38 13.11 5.38
C PHE A 125 15.24 14.23 4.33
N ASN A 126 15.09 13.82 3.07
CA ASN A 126 14.71 14.69 1.97
C ASN A 126 13.30 14.31 1.50
N SER A 127 12.35 15.24 1.63
CA SER A 127 10.95 15.06 1.18
C SER A 127 10.83 14.66 -0.30
N GLY A 128 11.81 15.01 -1.13
CA GLY A 128 11.87 14.61 -2.53
C GLY A 128 11.87 13.10 -2.79
N MET A 129 12.08 12.26 -1.77
CA MET A 129 11.98 10.80 -1.91
C MET A 129 10.55 10.32 -2.22
N TRP A 130 9.53 11.05 -1.77
CA TRP A 130 8.13 10.65 -1.93
C TRP A 130 7.47 11.19 -3.20
N VAL A 131 8.13 12.11 -3.91
CA VAL A 131 7.60 12.74 -5.12
C VAL A 131 8.10 12.08 -6.41
N SER A 132 9.02 11.11 -6.33
CA SER A 132 9.46 10.37 -7.52
C SER A 132 8.33 9.48 -8.04
N GLU A 133 8.23 9.37 -9.36
CA GLU A 133 7.24 8.51 -10.02
C GLU A 133 7.25 7.08 -9.45
N ASN A 134 8.43 6.49 -9.30
CA ASN A 134 8.56 5.14 -8.76
C ASN A 134 8.00 5.02 -7.33
N ALA A 135 8.20 6.00 -6.46
CA ALA A 135 7.68 5.99 -5.11
C ALA A 135 6.16 6.12 -5.09
N VAL A 136 5.61 7.04 -5.89
CA VAL A 136 4.18 7.28 -6.03
C VAL A 136 3.47 6.04 -6.58
N LEU A 137 4.00 5.44 -7.64
CA LEU A 137 3.44 4.22 -8.23
C LEU A 137 3.59 3.00 -7.31
N ALA A 138 4.68 2.88 -6.55
CA ALA A 138 4.84 1.79 -5.58
C ALA A 138 3.78 1.86 -4.46
N MET A 139 3.46 3.05 -3.97
CA MET A 139 2.39 3.24 -3.00
C MET A 139 1.01 2.86 -3.55
N GLU A 140 0.70 3.29 -4.78
CA GLU A 140 -0.55 2.93 -5.45
C GLU A 140 -0.69 1.42 -5.65
N ARG A 141 0.36 0.75 -6.15
CA ARG A 141 0.36 -0.72 -6.36
C ARG A 141 0.18 -1.48 -5.06
N SER A 142 0.91 -1.07 -4.01
CA SER A 142 0.72 -1.66 -2.68
C SER A 142 -0.72 -1.53 -2.19
N ALA A 143 -1.34 -0.36 -2.38
CA ALA A 143 -2.72 -0.14 -1.96
C ALA A 143 -3.73 -1.00 -2.75
N LYS A 144 -3.49 -1.25 -4.05
CA LYS A 144 -4.32 -2.13 -4.89
C LYS A 144 -4.32 -3.60 -4.43
N ALA A 145 -3.31 -4.01 -3.66
CA ALA A 145 -3.20 -5.37 -3.13
C ALA A 145 -4.03 -5.61 -1.84
N GLY A 146 -5.22 -5.05 -1.76
CA GLY A 146 -6.21 -5.30 -0.71
C GLY A 146 -6.65 -4.08 0.10
N GLU A 147 -5.82 -3.04 0.23
CA GLU A 147 -6.13 -1.88 1.05
C GLU A 147 -7.27 -1.04 0.47
N ILE A 148 -7.28 -0.82 -0.85
CA ILE A 148 -8.36 -0.08 -1.53
C ILE A 148 -9.67 -0.83 -1.37
N GLN A 149 -9.69 -2.15 -1.55
CA GLN A 149 -10.87 -2.98 -1.41
C GLN A 149 -11.45 -2.90 0.00
N ALA A 150 -10.59 -2.95 1.03
CA ALA A 150 -11.00 -2.78 2.42
C ALA A 150 -11.58 -1.37 2.67
N ALA A 151 -10.93 -0.32 2.16
CA ALA A 151 -11.41 1.06 2.30
C ALA A 151 -12.75 1.28 1.58
N VAL A 152 -12.90 0.75 0.36
CA VAL A 152 -14.16 0.81 -0.41
C VAL A 152 -15.28 0.10 0.32
N SER A 153 -15.04 -1.13 0.79
CA SER A 153 -16.04 -1.88 1.56
C SER A 153 -16.47 -1.14 2.82
N PHE A 154 -15.51 -0.56 3.54
CA PHE A 154 -15.77 0.19 4.76
C PHE A 154 -16.57 1.47 4.49
N ILE A 155 -16.15 2.31 3.53
CA ILE A 155 -16.82 3.59 3.26
C ILE A 155 -18.25 3.39 2.76
N LYS A 156 -18.49 2.35 1.96
CA LYS A 156 -19.84 1.98 1.47
C LYS A 156 -20.81 1.63 2.59
N SER A 157 -20.29 1.07 3.68
CA SER A 157 -21.11 0.72 4.84
C SER A 157 -21.43 1.93 5.73
N MET A 158 -20.77 3.09 5.50
CA MET A 158 -20.94 4.26 6.35
C MET A 158 -22.17 5.10 5.95
N PRO A 159 -22.95 5.56 6.92
CA PRO A 159 -24.02 6.52 6.67
C PRO A 159 -23.50 7.78 5.97
N GLY A 160 -24.22 8.26 4.98
CA GLY A 160 -23.89 9.52 4.30
C GLY A 160 -22.95 9.41 3.10
N PHE A 161 -22.24 8.27 2.89
CA PHE A 161 -21.35 8.13 1.72
C PHE A 161 -22.11 8.23 0.37
N HIS A 162 -23.21 7.51 0.22
CA HIS A 162 -23.98 7.50 -1.03
C HIS A 162 -24.69 8.84 -1.30
N GLY A 163 -24.94 9.65 -0.27
CA GLY A 163 -25.49 11.00 -0.41
C GLY A 163 -24.43 12.10 -0.52
N ALA A 164 -23.16 11.76 -0.46
CA ALA A 164 -22.06 12.71 -0.61
C ALA A 164 -21.88 13.09 -2.08
N ILE A 165 -21.72 14.39 -2.33
CA ILE A 165 -21.45 14.93 -3.68
C ILE A 165 -20.04 15.51 -3.81
N LYS A 166 -19.37 15.73 -2.68
CA LYS A 166 -18.04 16.33 -2.63
C LYS A 166 -17.18 15.67 -1.56
N MET A 167 -15.99 15.25 -1.93
CA MET A 167 -15.00 14.70 -1.03
C MET A 167 -13.66 15.42 -1.12
N CYS A 168 -12.94 15.42 0.00
CA CYS A 168 -11.53 15.74 0.09
C CYS A 168 -10.74 14.44 0.24
N ASP A 169 -9.73 14.24 -0.60
CA ASP A 169 -8.71 13.19 -0.47
C ASP A 169 -7.38 13.87 -0.14
N PHE A 170 -7.04 13.90 1.15
CA PHE A 170 -5.91 14.66 1.64
C PHE A 170 -4.63 13.82 1.66
N ALA A 171 -3.56 14.31 1.05
CA ALA A 171 -2.35 13.57 0.72
C ALA A 171 -2.67 12.32 -0.12
N GLY A 172 -3.56 12.50 -1.12
CA GLY A 172 -4.19 11.42 -1.87
C GLY A 172 -3.30 10.79 -2.96
N GLY A 173 -2.04 11.20 -3.10
CA GLY A 173 -1.13 10.69 -4.13
C GLY A 173 -1.68 10.91 -5.53
N THR A 174 -1.75 9.86 -6.35
CA THR A 174 -2.38 9.94 -7.69
C THR A 174 -3.91 9.98 -7.65
N GLY A 175 -4.53 9.94 -6.48
CA GLY A 175 -5.98 9.87 -6.33
C GLY A 175 -6.54 8.45 -6.47
N TYR A 176 -5.74 7.42 -6.28
CA TYR A 176 -6.18 6.02 -6.49
C TYR A 176 -7.34 5.60 -5.57
N TYR A 177 -7.42 6.09 -4.35
CA TYR A 177 -8.61 5.91 -3.50
C TYR A 177 -9.80 6.70 -4.04
N SER A 178 -9.57 7.93 -4.50
CA SER A 178 -10.60 8.75 -5.13
C SER A 178 -11.26 8.06 -6.31
N PHE A 179 -10.48 7.48 -7.24
CA PHE A 179 -11.02 6.73 -8.37
C PHE A 179 -11.91 5.58 -7.92
N ALA A 180 -11.47 4.81 -6.90
CA ALA A 180 -12.24 3.70 -6.36
C ALA A 180 -13.56 4.17 -5.73
N PHE A 181 -13.55 5.26 -4.97
CA PHE A 181 -14.76 5.82 -4.34
C PHE A 181 -15.72 6.45 -5.37
N LEU A 182 -15.19 7.09 -6.42
CA LEU A 182 -15.97 7.64 -7.53
C LEU A 182 -16.69 6.56 -8.34
N HIS A 183 -16.10 5.37 -8.45
CA HIS A 183 -16.75 4.21 -9.07
C HIS A 183 -18.00 3.77 -8.27
N GLU A 184 -17.95 3.84 -6.94
CA GLU A 184 -19.03 3.43 -6.05
C GLU A 184 -20.13 4.49 -5.83
N ASN A 185 -19.81 5.76 -6.10
CA ASN A 185 -20.77 6.86 -5.97
C ASN A 185 -20.68 7.77 -7.21
N SER A 186 -21.63 7.62 -8.12
CA SER A 186 -21.66 8.34 -9.41
C SER A 186 -21.85 9.86 -9.27
N ASN A 187 -22.37 10.36 -8.14
CA ASN A 187 -22.58 11.78 -7.89
C ASN A 187 -21.38 12.45 -7.21
N LEU A 188 -20.39 11.67 -6.76
CA LEU A 188 -19.26 12.18 -6.00
C LEU A 188 -18.25 12.89 -6.90
N HIS A 189 -17.73 14.02 -6.43
CA HIS A 189 -16.58 14.73 -6.99
C HIS A 189 -15.47 14.75 -5.95
N SER A 190 -14.24 14.42 -6.36
CA SER A 190 -13.09 14.38 -5.47
C SER A 190 -12.17 15.59 -5.65
N HIS A 191 -11.73 16.15 -4.54
CA HIS A 191 -10.68 17.17 -4.46
C HIS A 191 -9.46 16.53 -3.80
N VAL A 192 -8.46 16.18 -4.60
CA VAL A 192 -7.21 15.58 -4.16
C VAL A 192 -6.24 16.69 -3.80
N TYR A 193 -5.76 16.72 -2.58
CA TYR A 193 -4.75 17.67 -2.08
C TYR A 193 -3.42 16.96 -1.96
N GLU A 194 -2.41 17.43 -2.70
CA GLU A 194 -1.11 16.76 -2.74
C GLU A 194 0.02 17.76 -3.10
N LEU A 195 1.27 17.33 -2.99
CA LEU A 195 2.43 18.13 -3.39
C LEU A 195 2.36 18.47 -4.89
N PRO A 196 2.83 19.66 -5.30
CA PRO A 196 2.72 20.13 -6.70
C PRO A 196 3.29 19.14 -7.73
N GLU A 197 4.44 18.52 -7.40
CA GLU A 197 5.09 17.53 -8.25
C GLU A 197 4.23 16.28 -8.42
N VAL A 198 3.60 15.82 -7.34
CA VAL A 198 2.69 14.65 -7.35
C VAL A 198 1.40 14.98 -8.09
N CYS A 199 0.84 16.19 -7.91
CA CYS A 199 -0.33 16.65 -8.67
C CYS A 199 -0.06 16.67 -10.18
N SER A 200 1.12 17.12 -10.59
CA SER A 200 1.52 17.16 -12.01
C SER A 200 1.65 15.75 -12.58
N LEU A 201 2.34 14.87 -11.86
CA LEU A 201 2.49 13.46 -12.22
C LEU A 201 1.14 12.72 -12.28
N ALA A 202 0.26 12.96 -11.29
CA ALA A 202 -1.07 12.36 -11.25
C ALA A 202 -1.92 12.74 -12.48
N LYS A 203 -1.90 14.01 -12.87
CA LYS A 203 -2.62 14.48 -14.07
C LYS A 203 -2.10 13.81 -15.34
N GLU A 204 -0.79 13.61 -15.46
CA GLU A 204 -0.17 12.92 -16.58
C GLU A 204 -0.56 11.43 -16.63
N LEU A 205 -0.38 10.72 -15.51
CA LEU A 205 -0.61 9.28 -15.41
C LEU A 205 -2.09 8.89 -15.51
N LYS A 206 -2.99 9.75 -15.01
CA LYS A 206 -4.41 9.41 -14.81
C LYS A 206 -5.37 10.06 -15.81
N CYS A 207 -4.91 10.89 -16.74
CA CYS A 207 -5.78 11.63 -17.67
C CYS A 207 -6.69 10.74 -18.54
N ARG A 208 -6.39 9.44 -18.66
CA ARG A 208 -7.18 8.46 -19.43
C ARG A 208 -8.05 7.57 -18.56
N GLU A 209 -7.94 7.68 -17.23
CA GLU A 209 -8.74 6.86 -16.31
C GLU A 209 -10.21 7.29 -16.36
N GLU A 210 -11.09 6.32 -16.22
CA GLU A 210 -12.51 6.58 -16.04
C GLU A 210 -12.72 7.48 -14.82
N ASN A 211 -13.63 8.43 -14.92
CA ASN A 211 -13.95 9.40 -13.87
C ASN A 211 -12.87 10.47 -13.59
N PHE A 212 -11.81 10.57 -14.39
CA PHE A 212 -10.80 11.61 -14.22
C PHE A 212 -11.41 13.03 -14.20
N ASN A 213 -12.43 13.27 -15.00
CA ASN A 213 -13.16 14.55 -15.06
C ASN A 213 -13.92 14.91 -13.76
N ARG A 214 -14.06 13.97 -12.83
CA ARG A 214 -14.65 14.19 -11.51
C ARG A 214 -13.60 14.40 -10.40
N ILE A 215 -12.30 14.47 -10.76
CA ILE A 215 -11.20 14.75 -9.85
C ILE A 215 -10.60 16.11 -10.12
N THR A 216 -10.42 16.88 -9.05
CA THR A 216 -9.68 18.16 -9.08
C THR A 216 -8.47 18.05 -8.17
N TYR A 217 -7.27 18.26 -8.72
CA TYR A 217 -6.02 18.27 -7.96
C TYR A 217 -5.70 19.66 -7.47
N HIS A 218 -5.35 19.79 -6.19
CA HIS A 218 -4.96 21.01 -5.49
C HIS A 218 -3.56 20.87 -4.94
N ASP A 219 -2.69 21.82 -5.26
CA ASP A 219 -1.33 21.86 -4.78
C ASP A 219 -1.29 22.32 -3.31
N ILE A 220 -0.58 21.57 -2.46
CA ILE A 220 -0.29 21.94 -1.08
C ILE A 220 1.22 21.92 -0.82
N LYS A 221 1.70 22.85 0.00
CA LYS A 221 3.12 22.91 0.39
C LYS A 221 3.40 22.28 1.75
N GLY A 222 2.35 21.87 2.45
CA GLY A 222 2.42 21.25 3.77
C GLY A 222 1.15 21.47 4.59
N LEU A 223 1.10 20.90 5.79
CA LEU A 223 -0.08 20.98 6.69
C LEU A 223 -0.46 22.41 7.09
N GLY A 224 0.53 23.29 7.26
CA GLY A 224 0.31 24.66 7.73
C GLY A 224 -0.34 25.57 6.69
N ASP A 225 0.11 25.46 5.43
CA ASP A 225 -0.25 26.39 4.34
C ASP A 225 -1.41 25.90 3.46
N CYS A 226 -2.07 24.83 3.87
CA CYS A 226 -3.17 24.25 3.13
C CYS A 226 -4.47 25.03 3.34
N SER A 227 -4.96 25.71 2.32
CA SER A 227 -6.33 26.23 2.29
C SER A 227 -7.23 25.10 1.76
N LEU A 228 -7.93 24.43 2.67
CA LEU A 228 -8.96 23.47 2.31
C LEU A 228 -10.19 24.21 1.77
N GLY A 229 -10.84 23.63 0.77
CA GLY A 229 -12.18 24.07 0.38
C GLY A 229 -13.18 23.85 1.51
N ASN A 230 -14.46 23.95 1.20
CA ASN A 230 -15.55 23.80 2.16
C ASN A 230 -16.60 22.80 1.67
N ASP A 231 -17.56 22.50 2.56
CA ASP A 231 -18.75 21.68 2.30
C ASP A 231 -18.45 20.23 1.90
N TYR A 232 -17.32 19.68 2.35
CA TYR A 232 -17.02 18.27 2.11
C TYR A 232 -18.00 17.37 2.87
N GLY A 233 -18.65 16.48 2.12
CA GLY A 233 -19.46 15.40 2.67
C GLY A 233 -18.64 14.23 3.15
N VAL A 234 -17.47 14.04 2.55
CA VAL A 234 -16.46 13.03 2.93
C VAL A 234 -15.11 13.71 3.01
N PHE A 235 -14.34 13.43 4.04
CA PHE A 235 -12.93 13.77 4.17
C PHE A 235 -12.15 12.45 4.38
N PHE A 236 -11.32 12.10 3.43
CA PHE A 236 -10.51 10.88 3.46
C PHE A 236 -9.03 11.24 3.60
N ILE A 237 -8.31 10.50 4.42
CA ILE A 237 -6.87 10.64 4.62
C ILE A 237 -6.23 9.26 4.86
N SER A 238 -5.26 8.88 4.05
CA SER A 238 -4.58 7.61 4.17
C SER A 238 -3.10 7.79 4.46
N ARG A 239 -2.59 7.04 5.44
CA ARG A 239 -1.15 6.93 5.77
C ARG A 239 -0.44 8.28 6.02
N PHE A 240 -1.16 9.31 6.42
CA PHE A 240 -0.59 10.65 6.58
C PHE A 240 -0.75 11.23 7.99
N LEU A 241 -1.78 10.85 8.77
CA LEU A 241 -2.04 11.46 10.08
C LEU A 241 -0.90 11.32 11.10
N TYR A 242 -0.02 10.32 10.94
CA TYR A 242 1.19 10.19 11.75
C TYR A 242 2.12 11.41 11.64
N GLU A 243 2.09 12.15 10.52
CA GLU A 243 2.83 13.39 10.33
C GLU A 243 2.38 14.51 11.28
N CYS A 244 1.10 14.47 11.69
CA CYS A 244 0.55 15.45 12.63
C CYS A 244 1.06 15.28 14.05
N ARG A 245 1.70 14.13 14.36
CA ARG A 245 2.05 13.71 15.72
C ARG A 245 0.83 13.75 16.65
N GLU A 246 0.99 13.27 17.86
CA GLU A 246 -0.06 13.40 18.89
C GLU A 246 -0.06 14.82 19.47
N GLY A 247 -1.20 15.21 20.03
CA GLY A 247 -1.32 16.46 20.78
C GLY A 247 -1.80 17.68 19.96
N ALA A 248 -1.19 18.84 20.19
CA ALA A 248 -1.69 20.11 19.66
C ALA A 248 -1.71 20.19 18.12
N VAL A 249 -0.71 19.61 17.46
CA VAL A 249 -0.63 19.63 15.99
C VAL A 249 -1.76 18.83 15.38
N LEU A 250 -2.05 17.63 15.90
CA LEU A 250 -3.17 16.81 15.46
C LEU A 250 -4.52 17.53 15.65
N ARG A 251 -4.74 18.11 16.84
CA ARG A 251 -5.97 18.87 17.10
C ARG A 251 -6.14 20.07 16.19
N ALA A 252 -5.08 20.83 15.97
CA ALA A 252 -5.11 21.97 15.04
C ALA A 252 -5.46 21.54 13.61
N PHE A 253 -4.90 20.44 13.15
CA PHE A 253 -5.25 19.87 11.85
C PHE A 253 -6.70 19.40 11.80
N LEU A 254 -7.17 18.64 12.81
CA LEU A 254 -8.54 18.15 12.86
C LEU A 254 -9.58 19.27 12.99
N LYS A 255 -9.28 20.37 13.68
CA LYS A 255 -10.12 21.60 13.67
C LYS A 255 -10.24 22.16 12.25
N LYS A 256 -9.15 22.25 11.51
CA LYS A 256 -9.14 22.70 10.11
C LYS A 256 -9.97 21.77 9.21
N VAL A 257 -9.84 20.46 9.41
CA VAL A 257 -10.67 19.45 8.71
C VAL A 257 -12.14 19.66 9.05
N ASN A 258 -12.48 19.78 10.34
CA ASN A 258 -13.85 20.04 10.79
C ASN A 258 -14.43 21.28 10.09
N GLY A 259 -13.72 22.42 10.08
CA GLY A 259 -14.14 23.65 9.42
C GLY A 259 -14.36 23.52 7.91
N SER A 260 -13.74 22.55 7.25
CA SER A 260 -13.89 22.30 5.81
C SER A 260 -15.07 21.37 5.47
N MET A 261 -15.62 20.68 6.44
CA MET A 261 -16.68 19.69 6.26
C MET A 261 -18.06 20.24 6.56
N LYS A 262 -19.08 19.75 5.87
CA LYS A 262 -20.49 20.02 6.26
C LYS A 262 -20.85 19.24 7.51
N LYS A 263 -21.82 19.74 8.28
CA LYS A 263 -22.38 19.01 9.42
C LYS A 263 -22.96 17.65 8.95
N GLY A 264 -22.73 16.60 9.71
CA GLY A 264 -23.04 15.21 9.31
C GLY A 264 -22.07 14.63 8.28
N GLY A 265 -21.02 15.36 7.90
CA GLY A 265 -19.98 14.85 7.00
C GLY A 265 -19.15 13.73 7.63
N LEU A 266 -18.67 12.84 6.80
CA LEU A 266 -17.95 11.63 7.17
C LEU A 266 -16.43 11.85 7.06
N PHE A 267 -15.74 11.85 8.20
CA PHE A 267 -14.26 11.79 8.26
C PHE A 267 -13.81 10.35 8.27
N ILE A 268 -12.83 10.00 7.42
CA ILE A 268 -12.24 8.66 7.38
C ILE A 268 -10.73 8.76 7.37
N SER A 269 -10.09 7.98 8.23
CA SER A 269 -8.64 7.82 8.22
C SER A 269 -8.23 6.37 8.10
N SER A 270 -7.12 6.14 7.36
CA SER A 270 -6.49 4.86 7.18
C SER A 270 -5.05 4.89 7.70
N HIS A 271 -4.67 3.90 8.51
CA HIS A 271 -3.33 3.79 9.08
C HIS A 271 -2.80 2.37 8.92
N ILE A 272 -1.48 2.22 8.86
CA ILE A 272 -0.87 0.89 8.99
C ILE A 272 -1.10 0.41 10.42
N ALA A 273 -1.74 -0.75 10.56
CA ALA A 273 -2.02 -1.36 11.84
C ALA A 273 -0.83 -2.19 12.34
N SER A 274 -0.75 -2.37 13.66
CA SER A 274 0.11 -3.41 14.23
C SER A 274 -0.45 -4.79 13.84
N CYS A 275 0.44 -5.73 13.56
CA CYS A 275 0.09 -7.09 13.18
C CYS A 275 0.49 -8.09 14.26
N SER A 276 -0.39 -9.02 14.59
CA SER A 276 -0.12 -10.10 15.55
C SER A 276 0.58 -11.30 14.91
N LYS A 277 0.41 -11.51 13.60
CA LYS A 277 1.09 -12.58 12.87
C LYS A 277 2.55 -12.26 12.64
N LYS A 278 3.41 -13.26 12.83
CA LYS A 278 4.87 -13.11 12.77
C LYS A 278 5.37 -12.58 11.42
N GLU A 279 4.84 -13.11 10.32
CA GLU A 279 5.26 -12.72 8.98
C GLU A 279 4.87 -11.27 8.66
N CYS A 280 3.65 -10.89 8.93
CA CYS A 280 3.16 -9.52 8.76
C CYS A 280 3.92 -8.54 9.68
N GLY A 281 4.12 -8.90 10.95
CA GLY A 281 4.90 -8.11 11.90
C GLY A 281 6.35 -7.89 11.44
N LEU A 282 6.97 -8.90 10.81
CA LEU A 282 8.31 -8.77 10.23
C LEU A 282 8.33 -7.76 9.09
N THR A 283 7.37 -7.83 8.16
CA THR A 283 7.26 -6.88 7.04
C THR A 283 7.12 -5.44 7.53
N ILE A 284 6.24 -5.19 8.51
CA ILE A 284 6.06 -3.86 9.11
C ILE A 284 7.36 -3.38 9.77
N ALA A 285 8.03 -4.24 10.55
CA ALA A 285 9.29 -3.90 11.20
C ALA A 285 10.41 -3.58 10.19
N MET A 286 10.46 -4.29 9.04
CA MET A 286 11.41 -4.00 7.97
C MET A 286 11.11 -2.64 7.31
N VAL A 287 9.86 -2.30 7.08
CA VAL A 287 9.45 -0.99 6.55
C VAL A 287 9.78 0.12 7.55
N GLU A 288 9.52 -0.07 8.85
CA GLU A 288 9.91 0.87 9.89
C GLU A 288 11.44 1.10 9.90
N LEU A 289 12.22 0.02 9.88
CA LEU A 289 13.68 0.09 9.86
C LEU A 289 14.20 0.81 8.61
N MET A 290 13.67 0.49 7.43
CA MET A 290 14.01 1.14 6.17
C MET A 290 13.73 2.64 6.23
N THR A 291 12.56 3.02 6.73
CA THR A 291 12.12 4.41 6.85
C THR A 291 13.02 5.19 7.80
N GLN A 292 13.34 4.64 8.96
CA GLN A 292 14.26 5.24 9.94
C GLN A 292 15.69 5.33 9.42
N ALA A 293 16.18 4.28 8.75
CA ALA A 293 17.53 4.26 8.17
C ALA A 293 17.71 5.35 7.08
N LYS A 294 16.64 5.75 6.43
CA LYS A 294 16.60 6.88 5.48
C LYS A 294 16.44 8.25 6.17
N GLY A 295 16.39 8.29 7.49
CA GLY A 295 16.27 9.51 8.29
C GLY A 295 14.85 10.06 8.40
N TYR A 296 13.84 9.31 7.98
CA TYR A 296 12.45 9.69 8.15
C TYR A 296 11.96 9.32 9.55
N PRO A 297 11.40 10.27 10.30
CA PRO A 297 10.91 9.96 11.64
C PRO A 297 9.63 9.12 11.54
N VAL A 298 9.66 7.95 12.16
CA VAL A 298 8.44 7.12 12.30
C VAL A 298 7.68 7.57 13.54
N TYR A 299 6.56 8.23 13.33
CA TYR A 299 5.65 8.57 14.41
C TYR A 299 4.53 7.54 14.48
N LYS A 300 4.26 7.04 15.68
CA LYS A 300 3.11 6.17 15.92
C LYS A 300 1.96 7.02 16.43
N LEU A 301 0.85 7.01 15.70
CA LEU A 301 -0.40 7.59 16.16
C LEU A 301 -1.24 6.49 16.80
N SER A 302 -1.53 6.61 18.09
CA SER A 302 -2.41 5.64 18.75
C SER A 302 -3.88 5.90 18.37
N VAL A 303 -4.64 4.82 18.22
CA VAL A 303 -6.09 4.91 17.93
C VAL A 303 -6.82 5.67 19.02
N ASN A 304 -6.43 5.49 20.28
CA ASN A 304 -7.05 6.21 21.39
C ASN A 304 -6.76 7.71 21.33
N ALA A 305 -5.50 8.10 21.07
CA ALA A 305 -5.16 9.52 20.90
C ALA A 305 -5.90 10.16 19.73
N LEU A 306 -6.11 9.43 18.63
CA LEU A 306 -6.90 9.91 17.50
C LEU A 306 -8.40 10.05 17.89
N LYS A 307 -8.97 9.07 18.58
CA LYS A 307 -10.37 9.15 19.07
C LYS A 307 -10.59 10.34 19.98
N ASP A 308 -9.69 10.55 20.95
CA ASP A 308 -9.75 11.67 21.89
C ASP A 308 -9.68 13.01 21.13
N ALA A 309 -8.72 13.13 20.21
CA ALA A 309 -8.54 14.33 19.40
C ALA A 309 -9.76 14.60 18.49
N LEU A 310 -10.38 13.59 17.91
CA LEU A 310 -11.61 13.71 17.14
C LEU A 310 -12.76 14.21 18.01
N GLY A 311 -12.97 13.62 19.18
CA GLY A 311 -14.01 14.06 20.13
C GLY A 311 -13.84 15.52 20.55
N GLU A 312 -12.60 15.94 20.85
CA GLU A 312 -12.28 17.33 21.22
C GLU A 312 -12.41 18.32 20.04
N THR A 313 -12.46 17.83 18.81
CA THR A 313 -12.54 18.65 17.59
C THR A 313 -13.87 18.50 16.84
N GLY A 314 -14.94 18.16 17.56
CA GLY A 314 -16.32 18.21 17.06
C GLY A 314 -16.76 17.00 16.24
N PHE A 315 -16.03 15.88 16.31
CA PHE A 315 -16.42 14.62 15.72
C PHE A 315 -16.95 13.63 16.75
N GLY A 316 -17.87 12.75 16.34
CA GLY A 316 -18.43 11.68 17.15
C GLY A 316 -18.81 10.47 16.32
N GLU A 317 -19.60 9.55 16.89
CA GLU A 317 -20.05 8.32 16.22
C GLU A 317 -18.89 7.55 15.56
N ILE A 318 -17.84 7.28 16.36
CA ILE A 318 -16.60 6.69 15.84
C ILE A 318 -16.79 5.20 15.58
N THR A 319 -16.58 4.79 14.36
CA THR A 319 -16.56 3.39 13.91
C THR A 319 -15.14 2.98 13.51
N ILE A 320 -14.71 1.80 13.93
CA ILE A 320 -13.37 1.28 13.63
C ILE A 320 -13.52 -0.09 12.96
N LEU A 321 -12.90 -0.25 11.78
CA LEU A 321 -12.69 -1.55 11.16
C LEU A 321 -11.37 -2.13 11.66
N GLN A 322 -11.43 -3.36 12.18
CA GLN A 322 -10.23 -4.09 12.59
C GLN A 322 -9.40 -4.49 11.37
N PRO A 323 -8.07 -4.50 11.47
CA PRO A 323 -7.21 -4.86 10.37
C PRO A 323 -7.43 -6.29 9.87
N ASP A 324 -7.43 -6.47 8.57
CA ASP A 324 -7.30 -7.79 7.96
C ASP A 324 -5.81 -8.13 7.82
N GLU A 325 -5.33 -9.07 8.62
CA GLU A 325 -3.93 -9.52 8.62
C GLU A 325 -3.60 -10.46 7.45
N SER A 326 -4.53 -10.70 6.53
CA SER A 326 -4.26 -11.46 5.29
C SER A 326 -3.66 -10.59 4.19
N VAL A 327 -3.80 -9.27 4.27
CA VAL A 327 -3.21 -8.33 3.31
C VAL A 327 -1.76 -8.01 3.66
N ALA A 328 -0.98 -7.63 2.64
CA ALA A 328 0.45 -7.36 2.79
C ALA A 328 0.75 -6.25 3.81
N PHE A 329 -0.06 -5.20 3.83
CA PHE A 329 -0.02 -4.12 4.80
C PHE A 329 -1.41 -3.94 5.42
N PRO A 330 -1.67 -4.62 6.55
CA PRO A 330 -2.96 -4.47 7.23
C PRO A 330 -3.17 -3.02 7.63
N ILE A 331 -4.31 -2.50 7.23
CA ILE A 331 -4.73 -1.14 7.59
C ILE A 331 -5.82 -1.18 8.64
N GLN A 332 -5.78 -0.23 9.55
CA GLN A 332 -6.89 0.10 10.43
C GLN A 332 -7.63 1.31 9.87
N LEU A 333 -8.92 1.14 9.63
CA LEU A 333 -9.79 2.21 9.19
C LEU A 333 -10.60 2.74 10.37
N LEU A 334 -10.70 4.07 10.46
CA LEU A 334 -11.51 4.76 11.43
C LEU A 334 -12.42 5.74 10.69
N ALA A 335 -13.71 5.73 11.00
CA ALA A 335 -14.68 6.71 10.55
C ALA A 335 -15.23 7.49 11.72
N ALA A 336 -15.51 8.77 11.52
CA ALA A 336 -16.16 9.65 12.49
C ALA A 336 -17.09 10.63 11.76
N ILE A 337 -18.19 11.00 12.42
CA ILE A 337 -19.18 11.97 11.88
C ILE A 337 -18.90 13.35 12.48
N LYS A 338 -18.90 14.39 11.65
CA LYS A 338 -18.89 15.77 12.15
C LYS A 338 -20.22 16.08 12.84
N ILE A 339 -20.19 16.30 14.15
CA ILE A 339 -21.36 16.59 15.00
C ILE A 339 -21.55 18.09 15.17
N ASN A 340 -20.46 18.80 15.51
CA ASN A 340 -20.49 20.23 15.85
C ASN A 340 -19.38 20.99 15.10
N ASP A 341 -19.62 22.26 14.86
CA ASP A 341 -18.55 23.19 14.48
C ASP A 341 -17.68 23.50 15.72
N VAL A 342 -16.38 23.65 15.49
CA VAL A 342 -15.41 23.99 16.54
C VAL A 342 -14.68 25.26 16.16
N GLU A 343 -14.73 26.25 17.04
CA GLU A 343 -14.00 27.51 16.90
C GLU A 343 -12.48 27.39 17.01
#